data_03a2e432011f954d16910d8f40b4a80e
#
_entry.id   03a2e432011f954d16910d8f40b4a80e
#
_cell.length_a   1.000
_cell.length_b   1.000
_cell.length_c   1.000
_cell.angle_alpha   90.00
_cell.angle_beta   90.00
_cell.angle_gamma   90.00
#
_symmetry.space_group_name_H-M   'P 1'
#
loop_
_entity.id
_entity.type
_entity.pdbx_description
1 polymer ?
#
loop_
_entity_poly.entity_id
_entity_poly.type
_entity_poly.pdbx_seq_one_letter_code
_entity_poly.pdbx_strand_id
1 'polypeptide(L)'
;MAECMNFCARYLNEVETKSNRPIRNDDGGNKFGRLDDISWIQAHRYVLVNTEVVIQFREQHFAKLVKEMPRSAIHHIKKVQTLQRTSNIALPEQIKILANGPDQFARRFKGCIVNGFRFRTKSNDKSKVTQNSSIVLKADTVSYASARDKNPRSGNVTFHGVLTDILEIRYINDMKYVLFKGDWIDNQVGKQQDEFKFTLANFNNLLYKNNQLGDEPFILAKQAEQVCYVQDPLDMN
;
A
#
# COMPACT_ATOMS: atom_id res chain seq x y z
N MET A 1 21.46 19.76 6.53
CA MET A 1 21.68 18.35 6.98
C MET A 1 20.41 17.48 6.88
N ALA A 2 19.24 17.95 7.26
CA ALA A 2 17.99 17.17 7.17
C ALA A 2 17.57 16.81 5.73
N GLU A 3 17.75 17.72 4.77
CA GLU A 3 17.43 17.47 3.35
C GLU A 3 18.35 16.43 2.70
N CYS A 4 19.63 16.38 3.07
CA CYS A 4 20.57 15.38 2.57
C CYS A 4 20.24 13.98 3.07
N MET A 5 19.78 13.86 4.31
CA MET A 5 19.35 12.58 4.90
C MET A 5 18.04 12.07 4.27
N ASN A 6 17.12 12.97 3.93
CA ASN A 6 15.89 12.62 3.20
C ASN A 6 16.18 12.16 1.76
N PHE A 7 17.17 12.76 1.12
CA PHE A 7 17.63 12.38 -0.20
C PHE A 7 18.23 10.97 -0.18
N CYS A 8 19.14 10.68 0.75
CA CYS A 8 19.73 9.34 0.89
C CYS A 8 18.69 8.26 1.21
N ALA A 9 17.71 8.56 2.07
CA ALA A 9 16.65 7.61 2.41
C ALA A 9 15.72 7.28 1.21
N ARG A 10 15.56 8.20 0.27
CA ARG A 10 14.77 7.97 -0.97
C ARG A 10 15.51 7.13 -2.01
N TYR A 11 16.83 7.23 -2.07
CA TYR A 11 17.64 6.56 -3.10
C TYR A 11 18.24 5.22 -2.67
N LEU A 12 18.37 4.97 -1.36
CA LEU A 12 18.91 3.73 -0.82
C LEU A 12 17.75 2.84 -0.32
N ASN A 13 16.90 2.41 -1.22
CA ASN A 13 15.70 1.60 -0.91
C ASN A 13 16.00 0.24 -0.24
N GLU A 14 17.26 -0.22 -0.23
CA GLU A 14 17.65 -1.52 0.30
C GLU A 14 18.53 -1.43 1.57
N VAL A 15 18.93 -0.23 1.98
CA VAL A 15 19.75 -0.05 3.18
C VAL A 15 18.87 0.34 4.36
N GLU A 16 18.79 -0.50 5.38
CA GLU A 16 18.20 -0.13 6.67
C GLU A 16 19.00 1.03 7.29
N THR A 17 18.49 2.24 7.12
CA THR A 17 19.00 3.43 7.81
C THR A 17 18.26 3.59 9.13
N LYS A 18 18.82 4.41 10.07
CA LYS A 18 18.09 4.83 11.28
C LYS A 18 16.69 5.39 10.96
N SER A 19 16.51 5.95 9.76
CA SER A 19 15.25 6.54 9.30
C SER A 19 14.20 5.51 8.84
N ASN A 20 14.59 4.28 8.49
CA ASN A 20 13.72 3.26 7.90
C ASN A 20 13.45 2.09 8.85
N ARG A 21 13.99 2.13 10.08
CA ARG A 21 13.79 1.03 11.02
C ARG A 21 12.40 1.07 11.64
N PRO A 22 11.72 -0.08 11.73
CA PRO A 22 10.57 -0.21 12.62
C PRO A 22 10.99 0.23 14.02
N ILE A 23 10.18 1.03 14.70
CA ILE A 23 10.49 1.48 16.07
C ILE A 23 10.50 0.24 16.95
N ARG A 24 11.69 -0.18 17.37
CA ARG A 24 11.85 -1.15 18.44
C ARG A 24 11.59 -0.40 19.74
N ASN A 25 10.46 -0.71 20.40
CA ASN A 25 10.28 -0.52 21.84
C ASN A 25 10.15 0.90 22.44
N ASP A 26 9.45 1.84 21.83
CA ASP A 26 9.10 3.02 22.65
C ASP A 26 7.80 2.83 23.47
N ASP A 27 6.94 1.86 23.12
CA ASP A 27 5.64 1.67 23.79
C ASP A 27 5.23 0.19 23.98
N GLY A 28 6.18 -0.68 24.34
CA GLY A 28 5.87 -2.07 24.69
C GLY A 28 5.54 -2.98 23.50
N GLY A 29 6.49 -3.81 23.19
CA GLY A 29 6.42 -5.07 22.47
C GLY A 29 5.77 -5.13 21.10
N ASN A 30 6.55 -5.49 20.11
CA ASN A 30 6.02 -5.98 18.85
C ASN A 30 5.12 -7.19 19.11
N LYS A 31 3.87 -7.16 18.68
CA LYS A 31 2.98 -8.31 18.76
C LYS A 31 3.21 -9.19 17.55
N PHE A 32 3.59 -10.43 17.78
CA PHE A 32 3.63 -11.46 16.76
C PHE A 32 2.33 -12.24 16.82
N GLY A 33 1.63 -12.38 15.72
CA GLY A 33 0.34 -13.05 15.71
C GLY A 33 -0.11 -13.45 14.31
N ARG A 34 -1.01 -14.44 14.27
CA ARG A 34 -1.61 -14.91 13.04
C ARG A 34 -2.50 -13.81 12.42
N LEU A 35 -2.40 -13.64 11.13
CA LEU A 35 -3.34 -12.83 10.35
C LEU A 35 -4.62 -13.64 10.12
N ASP A 36 -5.75 -12.95 10.07
CA ASP A 36 -6.96 -13.52 9.52
C ASP A 36 -6.80 -13.74 8.01
N ASP A 37 -7.56 -14.67 7.46
CA ASP A 37 -7.39 -15.10 6.07
C ASP A 37 -7.65 -13.95 5.07
N ILE A 38 -8.58 -13.05 5.39
CA ILE A 38 -8.89 -11.90 4.53
C ILE A 38 -7.71 -10.93 4.51
N SER A 39 -7.22 -10.51 5.68
CA SER A 39 -6.06 -9.63 5.81
C SER A 39 -4.80 -10.25 5.20
N TRP A 40 -4.61 -11.57 5.34
CA TRP A 40 -3.50 -12.28 4.72
C TRP A 40 -3.54 -12.19 3.19
N ILE A 41 -4.71 -12.48 2.59
CA ILE A 41 -4.90 -12.44 1.13
C ILE A 41 -4.76 -11.00 0.62
N GLN A 42 -5.36 -10.02 1.29
CA GLN A 42 -5.29 -8.61 0.91
C GLN A 42 -3.83 -8.10 0.94
N ALA A 43 -3.10 -8.37 2.02
CA ALA A 43 -1.70 -7.98 2.19
C ALA A 43 -0.81 -8.62 1.13
N HIS A 44 -0.96 -9.94 0.91
CA HIS A 44 -0.20 -10.67 -0.10
C HIS A 44 -0.49 -10.15 -1.52
N ARG A 45 -1.76 -9.96 -1.86
CA ARG A 45 -2.17 -9.41 -3.15
C ARG A 45 -1.53 -8.04 -3.39
N TYR A 46 -1.55 -7.17 -2.38
CA TYR A 46 -0.96 -5.84 -2.50
C TYR A 46 0.54 -5.90 -2.79
N VAL A 47 1.28 -6.76 -2.09
CA VAL A 47 2.72 -6.98 -2.35
C VAL A 47 2.95 -7.47 -3.77
N LEU A 48 2.17 -8.46 -4.23
CA LEU A 48 2.31 -9.00 -5.59
C LEU A 48 2.09 -7.94 -6.67
N VAL A 49 1.09 -7.06 -6.47
CA VAL A 49 0.77 -6.04 -7.48
C VAL A 49 1.76 -4.88 -7.48
N ASN A 50 2.34 -4.55 -6.32
CA ASN A 50 3.12 -3.32 -6.12
C ASN A 50 4.63 -3.55 -5.94
N THR A 51 5.10 -4.79 -6.09
CA THR A 51 6.55 -5.08 -6.03
C THR A 51 7.17 -4.94 -7.41
N GLU A 52 8.24 -4.16 -7.49
CA GLU A 52 8.93 -3.80 -8.74
C GLU A 52 9.28 -5.01 -9.61
N VAL A 53 9.85 -6.05 -9.00
CA VAL A 53 10.23 -7.28 -9.73
C VAL A 53 9.02 -7.96 -10.39
N VAL A 54 7.84 -7.90 -9.76
CA VAL A 54 6.61 -8.48 -10.32
C VAL A 54 6.05 -7.58 -11.43
N ILE A 55 6.11 -6.25 -11.24
CA ILE A 55 5.68 -5.27 -12.24
C ILE A 55 6.51 -5.46 -13.52
N GLN A 56 7.84 -5.44 -13.40
CA GLN A 56 8.76 -5.60 -14.53
C GLN A 56 8.56 -6.95 -15.25
N PHE A 57 8.43 -8.04 -14.48
CA PHE A 57 8.17 -9.35 -15.06
C PHE A 57 6.85 -9.40 -15.81
N ARG A 58 5.79 -8.82 -15.23
CA ARG A 58 4.46 -8.74 -15.85
C ARG A 58 4.50 -7.95 -17.15
N GLU A 59 5.19 -6.82 -17.19
CA GLU A 59 5.35 -6.00 -18.38
C GLU A 59 6.12 -6.71 -19.49
N GLN A 60 7.24 -7.35 -19.15
CA GLN A 60 8.04 -8.14 -20.09
C GLN A 60 7.24 -9.32 -20.66
N HIS A 61 6.54 -10.04 -19.80
CA HIS A 61 5.70 -11.17 -20.20
C HIS A 61 4.53 -10.70 -21.07
N PHE A 62 3.91 -9.59 -20.73
CA PHE A 62 2.85 -8.98 -21.54
C PHE A 62 3.35 -8.56 -22.91
N ALA A 63 4.49 -7.88 -22.99
CA ALA A 63 5.09 -7.47 -24.25
C ALA A 63 5.40 -8.67 -25.16
N LYS A 64 5.82 -9.81 -24.57
CA LYS A 64 6.05 -11.07 -25.29
C LYS A 64 4.72 -11.66 -25.79
N LEU A 65 3.69 -11.73 -24.95
CA LEU A 65 2.37 -12.25 -25.33
C LEU A 65 1.72 -11.44 -26.44
N VAL A 66 1.86 -10.11 -26.40
CA VAL A 66 1.33 -9.22 -27.46
C VAL A 66 1.99 -9.50 -28.80
N LYS A 67 3.30 -9.80 -28.81
CA LYS A 67 4.03 -10.17 -30.04
C LYS A 67 3.62 -11.53 -30.58
N GLU A 68 3.46 -12.51 -29.70
CA GLU A 68 3.19 -13.90 -30.10
C GLU A 68 1.70 -14.17 -30.38
N MET A 69 0.79 -13.55 -29.60
CA MET A 69 -0.65 -13.78 -29.67
C MET A 69 -1.47 -12.51 -29.41
N PRO A 70 -1.53 -11.59 -30.38
CA PRO A 70 -2.11 -10.25 -30.14
C PRO A 70 -3.58 -10.24 -29.74
N ARG A 71 -4.38 -11.26 -30.12
CA ARG A 71 -5.83 -11.30 -29.79
C ARG A 71 -6.14 -11.94 -28.44
N SER A 72 -5.28 -12.77 -27.88
CA SER A 72 -5.48 -13.46 -26.61
C SER A 72 -4.85 -12.75 -25.42
N ALA A 73 -3.89 -11.86 -25.65
CA ALA A 73 -3.13 -11.13 -24.61
C ALA A 73 -4.04 -10.36 -23.66
N ILE A 74 -5.13 -9.76 -24.17
CA ILE A 74 -6.07 -8.94 -23.38
C ILE A 74 -6.82 -9.77 -22.33
N HIS A 75 -7.09 -11.05 -22.60
CA HIS A 75 -7.80 -11.94 -21.66
C HIS A 75 -6.88 -12.50 -20.56
N HIS A 76 -5.58 -12.64 -20.83
CA HIS A 76 -4.61 -13.20 -19.88
C HIS A 76 -4.20 -12.22 -18.77
N ILE A 77 -4.30 -10.91 -18.98
CA ILE A 77 -3.92 -9.88 -18.00
C ILE A 77 -4.76 -9.99 -16.69
N LYS A 78 -5.97 -10.47 -16.78
CA LYS A 78 -6.89 -10.56 -15.62
C LYS A 78 -6.63 -11.75 -14.70
N LYS A 79 -5.73 -12.68 -15.04
CA LYS A 79 -5.46 -13.88 -14.24
C LYS A 79 -3.97 -14.03 -13.92
N VAL A 80 -3.51 -13.36 -12.87
CA VAL A 80 -2.17 -13.59 -12.28
C VAL A 80 -1.97 -15.08 -11.88
N GLN A 81 -3.05 -15.79 -11.57
CA GLN A 81 -3.05 -17.24 -11.30
C GLN A 81 -2.70 -18.12 -12.52
N THR A 82 -2.75 -17.59 -13.74
CA THR A 82 -2.44 -18.33 -14.96
C THR A 82 -0.96 -18.36 -15.27
N LEU A 83 -0.14 -17.48 -14.66
CA LEU A 83 1.32 -17.43 -14.85
C LEU A 83 2.04 -18.71 -14.41
N GLN A 84 1.48 -19.48 -13.48
CA GLN A 84 2.04 -20.74 -13.03
C GLN A 84 1.90 -21.90 -14.05
N ARG A 85 1.02 -21.78 -15.04
CA ARG A 85 0.67 -22.90 -15.94
C ARG A 85 1.19 -22.81 -17.37
N THR A 86 1.72 -21.67 -17.83
CA THR A 86 1.83 -21.47 -19.29
C THR A 86 3.21 -21.25 -19.86
N SER A 87 4.33 -21.37 -19.15
CA SER A 87 5.59 -21.20 -19.85
C SER A 87 6.80 -21.89 -19.21
N ASN A 88 7.61 -22.52 -20.04
CA ASN A 88 9.03 -22.85 -19.82
C ASN A 88 9.91 -21.58 -19.62
N ILE A 89 9.37 -20.48 -19.10
CA ILE A 89 10.10 -19.28 -18.77
C ILE A 89 10.73 -19.49 -17.40
N ALA A 90 12.04 -19.40 -17.30
CA ALA A 90 12.76 -19.40 -16.04
C ALA A 90 12.28 -18.19 -15.21
N LEU A 91 11.47 -18.44 -14.17
CA LEU A 91 10.99 -17.41 -13.25
C LEU A 91 12.16 -16.95 -12.38
N PRO A 92 12.34 -15.63 -12.21
CA PRO A 92 13.25 -15.09 -11.20
C PRO A 92 12.96 -15.67 -9.82
N GLU A 93 14.00 -15.95 -9.05
CA GLU A 93 13.87 -16.60 -7.73
C GLU A 93 12.93 -15.80 -6.79
N GLN A 94 13.04 -14.47 -6.82
CA GLN A 94 12.14 -13.60 -6.04
C GLN A 94 10.67 -13.78 -6.38
N ILE A 95 10.34 -14.00 -7.66
CA ILE A 95 8.95 -14.25 -8.07
C ILE A 95 8.46 -15.60 -7.57
N LYS A 96 9.31 -16.63 -7.58
CA LYS A 96 8.96 -17.94 -7.01
C LYS A 96 8.68 -17.84 -5.51
N ILE A 97 9.53 -17.09 -4.78
CA ILE A 97 9.34 -16.83 -3.35
C ILE A 97 8.01 -16.13 -3.09
N LEU A 98 7.72 -15.06 -3.84
CA LEU A 98 6.46 -14.33 -3.72
C LEU A 98 5.25 -15.21 -4.08
N ALA A 99 5.36 -16.07 -5.09
CA ALA A 99 4.28 -16.96 -5.51
C ALA A 99 3.88 -17.99 -4.44
N ASN A 100 4.79 -18.36 -3.54
CA ASN A 100 4.50 -19.28 -2.43
C ASN A 100 3.69 -18.61 -1.30
N GLY A 101 3.54 -17.29 -1.33
CA GLY A 101 2.86 -16.53 -0.30
C GLY A 101 3.72 -16.26 0.95
N PRO A 102 3.31 -15.30 1.77
CA PRO A 102 3.97 -14.99 3.03
C PRO A 102 3.58 -15.96 4.14
N ASP A 103 4.33 -15.96 5.22
CA ASP A 103 3.93 -16.60 6.48
C ASP A 103 2.56 -16.09 6.93
N GLN A 104 1.76 -16.98 7.52
CA GLN A 104 0.47 -16.58 8.13
C GLN A 104 0.65 -15.73 9.39
N PHE A 105 1.84 -15.73 9.97
CA PHE A 105 2.17 -14.93 11.13
C PHE A 105 2.87 -13.65 10.72
N ALA A 106 2.36 -12.53 11.21
CA ALA A 106 2.93 -11.21 10.97
C ALA A 106 3.37 -10.56 12.28
N ARG A 107 4.34 -9.68 12.18
CA ARG A 107 4.74 -8.80 13.27
C ARG A 107 3.98 -7.50 13.16
N ARG A 108 3.30 -7.09 14.23
CA ARG A 108 2.60 -5.82 14.33
C ARG A 108 3.41 -4.81 15.13
N PHE A 109 3.43 -3.59 14.64
CA PHE A 109 4.10 -2.46 15.29
C PHE A 109 3.08 -1.41 15.69
N LYS A 110 3.32 -0.73 16.80
CA LYS A 110 2.55 0.45 17.21
C LYS A 110 2.96 1.70 16.44
N GLY A 111 4.20 1.74 15.95
CA GLY A 111 4.75 2.79 15.13
C GLY A 111 6.04 2.38 14.44
N CYS A 112 6.43 3.14 13.43
CA CYS A 112 7.69 2.96 12.71
C CYS A 112 8.17 4.29 12.13
N ILE A 113 9.42 4.32 11.68
CA ILE A 113 9.97 5.44 10.92
C ILE A 113 10.21 4.98 9.49
N VAL A 114 9.63 5.68 8.54
CA VAL A 114 9.76 5.40 7.10
C VAL A 114 10.05 6.71 6.39
N ASN A 115 11.05 6.72 5.51
CA ASN A 115 11.46 7.92 4.76
C ASN A 115 11.73 9.15 5.66
N GLY A 116 12.19 8.94 6.90
CA GLY A 116 12.43 10.02 7.87
C GLY A 116 11.21 10.50 8.64
N PHE A 117 10.01 10.01 8.34
CA PHE A 117 8.77 10.35 9.01
C PHE A 117 8.38 9.26 10.01
N ARG A 118 7.90 9.71 11.19
CA ARG A 118 7.39 8.80 12.23
C ARG A 118 5.91 8.56 12.01
N PHE A 119 5.54 7.30 11.80
CA PHE A 119 4.15 6.86 11.70
C PHE A 119 3.73 6.12 12.96
N ARG A 120 2.47 6.29 13.37
CA ARG A 120 1.84 5.55 14.47
C ARG A 120 0.45 5.10 14.05
N THR A 121 -0.01 4.00 14.64
CA THR A 121 -1.41 3.61 14.47
C THR A 121 -2.33 4.59 15.21
N LYS A 122 -3.53 4.79 14.68
CA LYS A 122 -4.57 5.68 15.27
C LYS A 122 -4.78 5.43 16.76
N SER A 123 -4.78 4.15 17.17
CA SER A 123 -4.96 3.77 18.58
C SER A 123 -3.81 4.24 19.47
N ASN A 124 -2.59 4.26 18.96
CA ASN A 124 -1.41 4.69 19.72
C ASN A 124 -1.14 6.20 19.63
N ASP A 125 -1.79 6.86 18.70
CA ASP A 125 -1.65 8.30 18.46
C ASP A 125 -2.60 9.13 19.32
N LYS A 126 -3.75 8.55 19.74
CA LYS A 126 -4.80 9.22 20.53
C LYS A 126 -4.29 9.91 21.81
N SER A 127 -3.27 9.35 22.44
CA SER A 127 -2.71 9.87 23.71
C SER A 127 -1.49 10.79 23.50
N LYS A 128 -1.18 11.16 22.25
CA LYS A 128 0.03 11.93 21.94
C LYS A 128 -0.31 13.35 21.53
N VAL A 129 0.60 14.27 21.81
CA VAL A 129 0.49 15.68 21.42
C VAL A 129 0.65 15.86 19.90
N THR A 130 1.45 14.98 19.27
CA THR A 130 1.71 15.04 17.82
C THR A 130 0.89 14.01 17.08
N GLN A 131 0.25 14.41 15.97
CA GLN A 131 -0.50 13.52 15.10
C GLN A 131 0.44 12.85 14.07
N ASN A 132 0.53 11.52 14.11
CA ASN A 132 1.40 10.74 13.23
C ASN A 132 0.69 9.53 12.60
N SER A 133 -0.64 9.50 12.66
CA SER A 133 -1.47 8.42 12.09
C SER A 133 -2.10 8.79 10.75
N SER A 134 -2.00 10.04 10.35
CA SER A 134 -2.61 10.54 9.12
C SER A 134 -1.69 10.31 7.93
N ILE A 135 -2.21 9.68 6.89
CA ILE A 135 -1.46 9.25 5.72
C ILE A 135 -2.16 9.63 4.43
N VAL A 136 -1.37 9.84 3.39
CA VAL A 136 -1.84 9.91 2.02
C VAL A 136 -1.05 8.95 1.14
N LEU A 137 -1.73 8.46 0.11
CA LEU A 137 -1.16 7.69 -0.99
C LEU A 137 -1.43 8.41 -2.30
N LYS A 138 -0.39 8.65 -3.08
CA LYS A 138 -0.53 9.06 -4.48
C LYS A 138 -0.40 7.82 -5.36
N ALA A 139 -1.43 7.50 -6.09
CA ALA A 139 -1.44 6.34 -6.98
C ALA A 139 -1.94 6.73 -8.37
N ASP A 140 -1.27 6.15 -9.37
CA ASP A 140 -1.77 6.23 -10.74
C ASP A 140 -2.94 5.26 -10.88
N THR A 141 -4.11 5.82 -11.14
CA THR A 141 -5.33 5.06 -11.34
C THR A 141 -5.79 5.18 -12.77
N VAL A 142 -6.39 4.10 -13.26
CA VAL A 142 -7.01 4.08 -14.59
C VAL A 142 -8.50 4.19 -14.39
N SER A 143 -9.07 5.31 -14.81
CA SER A 143 -10.51 5.55 -14.73
C SER A 143 -11.18 5.20 -16.07
N TYR A 144 -12.26 4.43 -15.98
CA TYR A 144 -13.10 4.05 -17.10
C TYR A 144 -14.43 4.81 -17.00
N ALA A 145 -14.85 5.50 -18.06
CA ALA A 145 -16.15 6.16 -18.10
C ALA A 145 -17.32 5.15 -18.09
N SER A 146 -17.10 3.93 -18.59
CA SER A 146 -18.04 2.80 -18.53
C SER A 146 -17.32 1.47 -18.73
N ALA A 147 -18.01 0.36 -18.49
CA ALA A 147 -17.46 -0.99 -18.74
C ALA A 147 -17.10 -1.25 -20.22
N ARG A 148 -17.58 -0.42 -21.15
CA ARG A 148 -17.31 -0.46 -22.60
C ARG A 148 -16.28 0.57 -23.05
N ASP A 149 -15.75 1.37 -22.12
CA ASP A 149 -14.76 2.40 -22.44
C ASP A 149 -13.45 1.76 -22.92
N LYS A 150 -13.09 2.07 -24.17
CA LYS A 150 -11.85 1.60 -24.81
C LYS A 150 -10.67 2.54 -24.61
N ASN A 151 -10.93 3.76 -24.12
CA ASN A 151 -9.94 4.80 -23.90
C ASN A 151 -9.92 5.25 -22.43
N PRO A 152 -9.46 4.37 -21.50
CA PRO A 152 -9.38 4.73 -20.10
C PRO A 152 -8.42 5.91 -19.89
N ARG A 153 -8.79 6.83 -19.03
CA ARG A 153 -7.92 7.93 -18.64
C ARG A 153 -7.07 7.51 -17.44
N SER A 154 -5.77 7.56 -17.60
CA SER A 154 -4.83 7.46 -16.49
C SER A 154 -4.76 8.81 -15.77
N GLY A 155 -4.84 8.79 -14.46
CA GLY A 155 -4.73 9.99 -13.62
C GLY A 155 -4.09 9.67 -12.29
N ASN A 156 -3.29 10.61 -11.76
CA ASN A 156 -2.75 10.51 -10.42
C ASN A 156 -3.85 10.92 -9.42
N VAL A 157 -4.23 10.00 -8.55
CA VAL A 157 -5.24 10.21 -7.52
C VAL A 157 -4.60 10.16 -6.14
N THR A 158 -4.91 11.16 -5.32
CA THR A 158 -4.48 11.19 -3.92
C THR A 158 -5.57 10.61 -3.05
N PHE A 159 -5.26 9.51 -2.36
CA PHE A 159 -6.09 8.88 -1.35
C PHE A 159 -5.68 9.38 0.02
N HIS A 160 -6.65 9.76 0.82
CA HIS A 160 -6.47 10.23 2.21
C HIS A 160 -6.91 9.14 3.17
N GLY A 161 -6.15 8.92 4.24
CA GLY A 161 -6.48 7.86 5.19
C GLY A 161 -5.87 8.06 6.57
N VAL A 162 -6.28 7.18 7.47
CA VAL A 162 -5.72 7.09 8.83
C VAL A 162 -5.20 5.68 9.06
N LEU A 163 -3.97 5.58 9.55
CA LEU A 163 -3.24 4.35 9.77
C LEU A 163 -3.83 3.57 10.95
N THR A 164 -4.36 2.39 10.68
CA THR A 164 -5.00 1.54 11.70
C THR A 164 -4.10 0.40 12.16
N ASP A 165 -3.26 -0.15 11.27
CA ASP A 165 -2.32 -1.21 11.62
C ASP A 165 -1.00 -1.07 10.83
N ILE A 166 0.10 -1.56 11.41
CA ILE A 166 1.42 -1.63 10.78
C ILE A 166 1.88 -3.08 10.87
N LEU A 167 2.05 -3.72 9.72
CA LEU A 167 2.38 -5.14 9.61
C LEU A 167 3.74 -5.33 8.92
N GLU A 168 4.57 -6.21 9.48
CA GLU A 168 5.69 -6.84 8.77
C GLU A 168 5.28 -8.26 8.40
N ILE A 169 5.12 -8.54 7.13
CA ILE A 169 4.91 -9.88 6.60
C ILE A 169 6.23 -10.43 6.06
N ARG A 170 6.41 -11.75 6.20
CA ARG A 170 7.64 -12.44 5.83
C ARG A 170 7.37 -13.51 4.81
N TYR A 171 8.26 -13.60 3.87
CA TYR A 171 8.34 -14.69 2.90
C TYR A 171 9.56 -15.56 3.21
N ILE A 172 9.67 -16.68 2.51
CA ILE A 172 10.86 -17.54 2.55
C ILE A 172 12.10 -16.71 2.21
N ASN A 173 13.28 -17.14 2.67
CA ASN A 173 14.57 -16.46 2.49
C ASN A 173 14.63 -15.07 3.15
N ASP A 174 13.89 -14.89 4.24
CA ASP A 174 13.85 -13.65 5.07
C ASP A 174 13.45 -12.38 4.31
N MET A 175 12.79 -12.55 3.15
CA MET A 175 12.22 -11.43 2.40
C MET A 175 11.05 -10.85 3.19
N LYS A 176 11.08 -9.53 3.45
CA LYS A 176 10.12 -8.84 4.33
C LYS A 176 9.52 -7.63 3.66
N TYR A 177 8.25 -7.40 3.95
CA TYR A 177 7.55 -6.19 3.54
C TYR A 177 6.83 -5.58 4.73
N VAL A 178 7.01 -4.26 4.89
CA VAL A 178 6.25 -3.48 5.88
C VAL A 178 5.07 -2.86 5.16
N LEU A 179 3.88 -3.18 5.66
CA LEU A 179 2.61 -2.72 5.13
C LEU A 179 1.89 -1.84 6.15
N PHE A 180 1.25 -0.82 5.66
CA PHE A 180 0.31 0.02 6.39
C PHE A 180 -1.10 -0.36 6.02
N LYS A 181 -1.95 -0.64 7.01
CA LYS A 181 -3.39 -0.79 6.85
C LYS A 181 -4.04 0.53 7.21
N GLY A 182 -4.83 1.09 6.31
CA GLY A 182 -5.49 2.39 6.49
C GLY A 182 -7.00 2.31 6.39
N ASP A 183 -7.68 3.17 7.15
CA ASP A 183 -9.06 3.58 6.89
C ASP A 183 -9.01 4.68 5.83
N TRP A 184 -9.32 4.34 4.58
CA TRP A 184 -9.24 5.24 3.44
C TRP A 184 -10.57 5.93 3.20
N ILE A 185 -10.51 7.23 2.91
CA ILE A 185 -11.69 8.03 2.57
C ILE A 185 -12.08 7.74 1.12
N ASP A 186 -13.37 7.62 0.89
CA ASP A 186 -13.93 7.58 -0.45
C ASP A 186 -13.77 8.95 -1.13
N ASN A 187 -13.00 8.98 -2.21
CA ASN A 187 -12.70 10.22 -2.93
C ASN A 187 -13.92 10.87 -3.62
N GLN A 188 -15.02 10.12 -3.81
CA GLN A 188 -16.22 10.63 -4.47
C GLN A 188 -17.16 11.33 -3.49
N VAL A 189 -17.33 10.74 -2.29
CA VAL A 189 -18.32 11.22 -1.32
C VAL A 189 -17.71 11.73 -0.01
N GLY A 190 -16.47 11.35 0.28
CA GLY A 190 -15.77 11.71 1.52
C GLY A 190 -14.75 12.84 1.36
N LYS A 191 -14.54 13.35 0.14
CA LYS A 191 -13.54 14.39 -0.14
C LYS A 191 -14.20 15.58 -0.81
N GLN A 192 -13.93 16.76 -0.29
CA GLN A 192 -14.37 18.04 -0.87
C GLN A 192 -13.21 19.05 -0.84
N GLN A 193 -13.32 20.12 -1.59
CA GLN A 193 -12.46 21.29 -1.47
C GLN A 193 -13.30 22.48 -1.01
N ASP A 194 -12.77 23.24 -0.06
CA ASP A 194 -13.34 24.51 0.34
C ASP A 194 -13.00 25.64 -0.65
N GLU A 195 -13.50 26.83 -0.38
CA GLU A 195 -13.24 28.03 -1.19
C GLU A 195 -11.77 28.45 -1.20
N PHE A 196 -10.98 28.07 -0.18
CA PHE A 196 -9.54 28.32 -0.05
C PHE A 196 -8.69 27.19 -0.65
N LYS A 197 -9.30 26.18 -1.30
CA LYS A 197 -8.67 24.99 -1.87
C LYS A 197 -8.06 24.02 -0.85
N PHE A 198 -8.45 24.11 0.42
CA PHE A 198 -8.12 23.06 1.38
C PHE A 198 -8.94 21.82 1.10
N THR A 199 -8.33 20.67 1.31
CA THR A 199 -9.01 19.38 1.18
C THR A 199 -9.75 19.07 2.48
N LEU A 200 -11.07 19.05 2.42
CA LEU A 200 -11.93 18.58 3.50
C LEU A 200 -12.08 17.06 3.38
N ALA A 201 -11.88 16.36 4.49
CA ALA A 201 -11.81 14.91 4.55
C ALA A 201 -12.82 14.37 5.59
N ASN A 202 -13.87 13.71 5.12
CA ASN A 202 -14.90 13.14 5.99
C ASN A 202 -14.67 11.65 6.22
N PHE A 203 -14.17 11.28 7.40
CA PHE A 203 -13.88 9.90 7.80
C PHE A 203 -15.11 9.05 8.12
N ASN A 204 -16.34 9.60 8.06
CA ASN A 204 -17.56 8.80 8.10
C ASN A 204 -17.82 8.11 6.75
N ASN A 205 -17.22 8.60 5.67
CA ASN A 205 -17.34 8.06 4.32
C ASN A 205 -16.07 7.30 3.91
N LEU A 206 -15.94 6.09 4.42
CA LEU A 206 -14.80 5.21 4.10
C LEU A 206 -15.02 4.47 2.79
N LEU A 207 -13.91 4.29 2.04
CA LEU A 207 -13.87 3.53 0.80
C LEU A 207 -14.18 2.03 1.04
N TYR A 208 -13.68 1.49 2.16
CA TYR A 208 -13.85 0.08 2.55
C TYR A 208 -14.55 0.01 3.91
N LYS A 209 -15.82 -0.41 3.92
CA LYS A 209 -16.64 -0.45 5.14
C LYS A 209 -16.72 -1.83 5.78
N ASN A 210 -16.66 -2.90 4.97
CA ASN A 210 -17.03 -4.25 5.41
C ASN A 210 -15.87 -5.26 5.37
N ASN A 211 -14.63 -4.82 5.18
CA ASN A 211 -13.44 -5.66 5.08
C ASN A 211 -13.66 -6.87 4.14
N GLN A 212 -14.11 -6.61 2.92
CA GLN A 212 -14.37 -7.64 1.93
C GLN A 212 -13.05 -8.12 1.31
N LEU A 213 -13.02 -9.34 0.80
CA LEU A 213 -11.84 -9.90 0.14
C LEU A 213 -11.34 -9.06 -1.05
N GLY A 214 -12.26 -8.36 -1.72
CA GLY A 214 -11.95 -7.43 -2.82
C GLY A 214 -11.32 -6.12 -2.41
N ASP A 215 -11.41 -5.73 -1.13
CA ASP A 215 -10.89 -4.46 -0.64
C ASP A 215 -9.37 -4.42 -0.66
N GLU A 216 -8.80 -3.21 -0.79
CA GLU A 216 -7.36 -2.96 -0.81
C GLU A 216 -6.94 -1.95 0.28
N PRO A 217 -7.11 -2.30 1.57
CA PRO A 217 -6.80 -1.38 2.66
C PRO A 217 -5.30 -1.22 2.92
N PHE A 218 -4.46 -2.07 2.33
CA PHE A 218 -3.02 -2.09 2.54
C PHE A 218 -2.27 -1.26 1.52
N ILE A 219 -1.16 -0.64 1.96
CA ILE A 219 -0.14 -0.04 1.12
C ILE A 219 1.25 -0.45 1.60
N LEU A 220 2.25 -0.42 0.73
CA LEU A 220 3.64 -0.52 1.17
C LEU A 220 4.00 0.73 1.99
N ALA A 221 4.62 0.55 3.14
CA ALA A 221 4.96 1.67 4.03
C ALA A 221 5.77 2.76 3.33
N LYS A 222 6.63 2.39 2.37
CA LYS A 222 7.45 3.31 1.57
C LYS A 222 6.64 4.23 0.65
N GLN A 223 5.38 3.88 0.34
CA GLN A 223 4.50 4.68 -0.53
C GLN A 223 3.70 5.73 0.25
N ALA A 224 3.68 5.61 1.58
CA ALA A 224 2.93 6.53 2.43
C ALA A 224 3.65 7.88 2.56
N GLU A 225 2.90 8.94 2.41
CA GLU A 225 3.29 10.30 2.81
C GLU A 225 2.51 10.69 4.07
N GLN A 226 3.17 11.37 5.00
CA GLN A 226 2.53 11.85 6.23
C GLN A 226 1.82 13.18 5.98
N VAL A 227 0.61 13.31 6.51
CA VAL A 227 -0.15 14.57 6.52
C VAL A 227 -0.65 14.85 7.92
N CYS A 228 -1.19 16.04 8.14
CA CYS A 228 -1.87 16.42 9.37
C CYS A 228 -3.31 16.81 9.04
N TYR A 229 -4.29 16.19 9.71
CA TYR A 229 -5.67 16.63 9.64
C TYR A 229 -5.97 17.56 10.80
N VAL A 230 -6.59 18.67 10.48
CA VAL A 230 -7.09 19.65 11.46
C VAL A 230 -8.61 19.59 11.44
N GLN A 231 -9.24 19.66 12.60
CA GLN A 231 -10.69 19.71 12.68
C GLN A 231 -11.19 21.00 12.03
N ASP A 232 -12.19 20.89 11.18
CA ASP A 232 -12.86 22.05 10.59
C ASP A 232 -13.58 22.82 11.70
N PRO A 233 -13.25 24.10 11.92
CA PRO A 233 -13.90 24.90 12.95
C PRO A 233 -15.40 25.14 12.67
N LEU A 234 -15.86 24.93 11.45
CA LEU A 234 -17.27 25.06 11.07
C LEU A 234 -18.08 23.77 11.32
N ASP A 235 -17.40 22.64 11.51
CA ASP A 235 -18.02 21.32 11.77
C ASP A 235 -17.80 20.93 13.24
N MET A 236 -18.38 21.72 14.14
CA MET A 236 -18.33 21.49 15.60
C MET A 236 -19.47 20.60 16.11
N ASN A 237 -19.87 19.55 15.36
CA ASN A 237 -20.85 18.56 15.81
C ASN A 237 -20.22 17.23 16.15
#